data_88c3d12ca14f8c4f5258dbca3b5c6153
#
_entry.id   88c3d12ca14f8c4f5258dbca3b5c6153
#
_cell.length_a   1.000
_cell.length_b   1.000
_cell.length_c   1.000
_cell.angle_alpha   90.00
_cell.angle_beta   90.00
_cell.angle_gamma   90.00
#
_symmetry.space_group_name_H-M   'P 1'
#
loop_
_entity.id
_entity.type
_entity.pdbx_description
1 polymer ?
#
loop_
_entity_poly.entity_id
_entity_poly.type
_entity_poly.pdbx_seq_one_letter_code
_entity_poly.pdbx_strand_id
1 'polypeptide(L)'
;MDIRAAEISKVIKDQIANFGNEAQVSEVGTVLAVGDGIARIHGLDQVQAGEMVEFSNGIQGMALNLEADNVGVVIFGSDAEIKEGDVVKRTGTIVDVPIGKELLGRVVDGLGNPIDGKGPIKTTQRSRVEVKAPGIIPRKSVHEPVQTGLKALDALVPVGRGQRELIIGDRQTGKTAVAIDTFINQKTVNAGDDESKKLYCIYVAIGQKRSTVAQIV
;
A
#
# COMPACT_ATOMS: atom_id res chain seq x y z
N MET A 1 -25.03 48.63 11.90
CA MET A 1 -23.74 48.74 11.17
C MET A 1 -24.12 48.76 9.69
N ASP A 2 -24.04 49.91 9.06
CA ASP A 2 -24.31 50.00 7.63
C ASP A 2 -23.06 49.54 6.86
N ILE A 3 -23.20 48.42 6.19
CA ILE A 3 -22.15 47.91 5.30
C ILE A 3 -22.11 48.83 4.08
N ARG A 4 -20.97 49.49 3.87
CA ARG A 4 -20.83 50.44 2.74
C ARG A 4 -20.87 49.69 1.40
N ALA A 5 -21.60 50.27 0.44
CA ALA A 5 -21.73 49.69 -0.90
C ALA A 5 -20.38 49.34 -1.58
N ALA A 6 -19.30 50.02 -1.18
CA ALA A 6 -17.94 49.74 -1.63
C ALA A 6 -17.38 48.42 -1.11
N GLU A 7 -17.75 48.00 0.11
CA GLU A 7 -17.30 46.72 0.71
C GLU A 7 -18.02 45.55 0.06
N ILE A 8 -19.33 45.69 -0.21
CA ILE A 8 -20.11 44.69 -0.94
C ILE A 8 -19.54 44.52 -2.36
N SER A 9 -19.25 45.64 -3.03
CA SER A 9 -18.70 45.62 -4.38
C SER A 9 -17.30 44.98 -4.44
N LYS A 10 -16.49 45.12 -3.38
CA LYS A 10 -15.19 44.46 -3.25
C LYS A 10 -15.34 42.95 -3.05
N VAL A 11 -16.22 42.53 -2.13
CA VAL A 11 -16.50 41.09 -1.88
C VAL A 11 -17.02 40.41 -3.15
N ILE A 12 -17.95 41.05 -3.88
CA ILE A 12 -18.46 40.51 -5.15
C ILE A 12 -17.35 40.43 -6.21
N LYS A 13 -16.48 41.43 -6.30
CA LYS A 13 -15.34 41.39 -7.24
C LYS A 13 -14.34 40.30 -6.90
N ASP A 14 -14.06 40.11 -5.60
CA ASP A 14 -13.16 39.05 -5.14
C ASP A 14 -13.81 37.65 -5.39
N GLN A 15 -15.11 37.50 -5.20
CA GLN A 15 -15.83 36.27 -5.57
C GLN A 15 -15.85 36.00 -7.07
N ILE A 16 -16.08 37.03 -7.89
CA ILE A 16 -16.03 36.90 -9.35
C ILE A 16 -14.60 36.58 -9.84
N ALA A 17 -13.58 37.19 -9.25
CA ALA A 17 -12.18 36.91 -9.58
C ALA A 17 -11.75 35.49 -9.21
N ASN A 18 -12.34 34.94 -8.13
CA ASN A 18 -12.11 33.57 -7.69
C ASN A 18 -13.03 32.54 -8.34
N PHE A 19 -14.06 32.95 -9.06
CA PHE A 19 -15.02 32.04 -9.72
C PHE A 19 -14.35 31.13 -10.78
N GLY A 20 -13.23 31.54 -11.34
CA GLY A 20 -12.40 30.71 -12.22
C GLY A 20 -11.54 29.66 -11.48
N ASN A 21 -11.36 29.83 -10.16
CA ASN A 21 -10.59 28.89 -9.33
C ASN A 21 -11.50 27.82 -8.67
N GLU A 22 -12.83 27.98 -8.73
CA GLU A 22 -13.77 26.97 -8.20
C GLU A 22 -13.69 25.64 -8.96
N ALA A 23 -13.18 25.62 -10.17
CA ALA A 23 -12.90 24.37 -10.91
C ALA A 23 -11.79 23.50 -10.27
N GLN A 24 -10.98 24.07 -9.38
CA GLN A 24 -9.99 23.33 -8.60
C GLN A 24 -10.46 22.93 -7.19
N VAL A 25 -11.56 23.50 -6.71
CA VAL A 25 -12.09 23.25 -5.35
C VAL A 25 -12.64 21.82 -5.22
N SER A 26 -13.11 21.21 -6.31
CA SER A 26 -13.56 19.81 -6.31
C SER A 26 -12.45 18.77 -6.11
N GLU A 27 -11.19 19.18 -6.16
CA GLU A 27 -10.02 18.33 -5.97
C GLU A 27 -9.40 18.43 -4.57
N VAL A 28 -9.98 19.26 -3.72
CA VAL A 28 -9.49 19.55 -2.37
C VAL A 28 -10.59 19.28 -1.35
N GLY A 29 -10.24 18.55 -0.29
CA GLY A 29 -11.11 18.29 0.85
C GLY A 29 -10.50 18.78 2.15
N THR A 30 -11.30 18.74 3.21
CA THR A 30 -10.89 19.13 4.57
C THR A 30 -11.14 17.97 5.54
N VAL A 31 -10.19 17.68 6.40
CA VAL A 31 -10.31 16.64 7.43
C VAL A 31 -11.36 17.06 8.46
N LEU A 32 -12.40 16.25 8.61
CA LEU A 32 -13.45 16.43 9.64
C LEU A 32 -13.06 15.77 10.96
N ALA A 33 -12.46 14.58 10.88
CA ALA A 33 -12.03 13.81 12.03
C ALA A 33 -10.91 12.85 11.61
N VAL A 34 -10.02 12.52 12.55
CA VAL A 34 -8.94 11.56 12.34
C VAL A 34 -8.77 10.69 13.59
N GLY A 35 -8.52 9.40 13.39
CA GLY A 35 -8.25 8.46 14.46
C GLY A 35 -8.11 7.01 13.94
N ASP A 36 -7.33 6.21 14.65
CA ASP A 36 -7.10 4.80 14.33
C ASP A 36 -6.65 4.52 12.88
N GLY A 37 -5.86 5.45 12.31
CA GLY A 37 -5.36 5.34 10.93
C GLY A 37 -6.40 5.65 9.86
N ILE A 38 -7.55 6.24 10.23
CA ILE A 38 -8.63 6.63 9.32
C ILE A 38 -8.89 8.12 9.44
N ALA A 39 -9.06 8.81 8.32
CA ALA A 39 -9.54 10.18 8.26
C ALA A 39 -10.91 10.23 7.58
N ARG A 40 -11.82 11.06 8.10
CA ARG A 40 -13.04 11.47 7.42
C ARG A 40 -12.83 12.84 6.82
N ILE A 41 -13.13 12.98 5.54
CA ILE A 41 -12.82 14.17 4.75
C ILE A 41 -14.11 14.69 4.14
N HIS A 42 -14.38 15.97 4.28
CA HIS A 42 -15.45 16.69 3.59
C HIS A 42 -14.91 17.31 2.30
N GLY A 43 -15.72 17.35 1.27
CA GLY A 43 -15.28 17.68 -0.09
C GLY A 43 -14.78 16.43 -0.81
N LEU A 44 -13.95 16.57 -1.81
CA LEU A 44 -13.51 15.45 -2.66
C LEU A 44 -14.67 14.76 -3.40
N ASP A 45 -15.65 15.54 -3.88
CA ASP A 45 -16.92 15.04 -4.44
C ASP A 45 -16.74 14.13 -5.66
N GLN A 46 -15.60 14.22 -6.33
CA GLN A 46 -15.29 13.42 -7.52
C GLN A 46 -14.24 12.34 -7.28
N VAL A 47 -13.86 12.08 -6.01
CA VAL A 47 -12.89 11.03 -5.69
C VAL A 47 -13.48 9.66 -5.99
N GLN A 48 -12.64 8.74 -6.45
CA GLN A 48 -13.02 7.36 -6.70
C GLN A 48 -12.59 6.45 -5.56
N ALA A 49 -13.33 5.37 -5.32
CA ALA A 49 -12.88 4.35 -4.38
C ALA A 49 -11.55 3.73 -4.85
N GLY A 50 -10.60 3.62 -3.93
CA GLY A 50 -9.22 3.20 -4.23
C GLY A 50 -8.33 4.31 -4.79
N GLU A 51 -8.82 5.53 -4.93
CA GLU A 51 -7.99 6.66 -5.35
C GLU A 51 -7.07 7.12 -4.21
N MET A 52 -5.85 7.47 -4.57
CA MET A 52 -4.86 8.02 -3.65
C MET A 52 -5.15 9.50 -3.39
N VAL A 53 -5.05 9.90 -2.14
CA VAL A 53 -5.12 11.29 -1.70
C VAL A 53 -3.85 11.66 -0.95
N GLU A 54 -3.52 12.94 -0.93
CA GLU A 54 -2.34 13.47 -0.26
C GLU A 54 -2.75 14.55 0.76
N PHE A 55 -2.32 14.37 1.99
CA PHE A 55 -2.49 15.34 3.08
C PHE A 55 -1.45 16.45 2.98
N SER A 56 -1.73 17.60 3.60
CA SER A 56 -0.86 18.80 3.55
C SER A 56 0.57 18.57 4.05
N ASN A 57 0.79 17.55 4.87
CA ASN A 57 2.09 17.13 5.39
C ASN A 57 2.82 16.09 4.52
N GLY A 58 2.29 15.76 3.31
CA GLY A 58 2.85 14.77 2.40
C GLY A 58 2.53 13.32 2.73
N ILE A 59 1.75 13.06 3.79
CA ILE A 59 1.23 11.72 4.09
C ILE A 59 0.20 11.35 3.03
N GLN A 60 0.25 10.11 2.58
CA GLN A 60 -0.68 9.58 1.58
C GLN A 60 -1.78 8.75 2.25
N GLY A 61 -2.93 8.69 1.60
CA GLY A 61 -4.03 7.85 2.01
C GLY A 61 -4.81 7.32 0.81
N MET A 62 -5.72 6.40 1.06
CA MET A 62 -6.58 5.80 0.05
C MET A 62 -8.05 6.04 0.40
N ALA A 63 -8.80 6.61 -0.52
CA ALA A 63 -10.24 6.73 -0.39
C ALA A 63 -10.89 5.34 -0.48
N LEU A 64 -11.63 4.95 0.57
CA LEU A 64 -12.22 3.64 0.66
C LEU A 64 -13.75 3.71 0.70
N ASN A 65 -14.31 4.51 1.61
CA ASN A 65 -15.75 4.68 1.77
C ASN A 65 -16.16 6.03 1.20
N LEU A 66 -17.10 6.01 0.26
CA LEU A 66 -17.69 7.20 -0.32
C LEU A 66 -19.12 7.36 0.24
N GLU A 67 -19.31 8.34 1.10
CA GLU A 67 -20.61 8.70 1.67
C GLU A 67 -21.13 9.99 1.00
N ALA A 68 -22.37 10.34 1.24
CA ALA A 68 -22.98 11.48 0.56
C ALA A 68 -22.37 12.84 0.94
N ASP A 69 -21.81 12.95 2.13
CA ASP A 69 -21.28 14.19 2.71
C ASP A 69 -19.83 14.11 3.16
N ASN A 70 -19.24 12.91 3.12
CA ASN A 70 -17.84 12.69 3.52
C ASN A 70 -17.20 11.49 2.81
N VAL A 71 -15.89 11.44 2.83
CA VAL A 71 -15.08 10.36 2.30
C VAL A 71 -14.24 9.77 3.43
N GLY A 72 -14.35 8.46 3.63
CA GLY A 72 -13.49 7.70 4.54
C GLY A 72 -12.18 7.32 3.86
N VAL A 73 -11.06 7.79 4.41
CA VAL A 73 -9.72 7.59 3.88
C VAL A 73 -8.88 6.80 4.87
N VAL A 74 -8.26 5.72 4.40
CA VAL A 74 -7.24 4.97 5.14
C VAL A 74 -5.90 5.69 4.98
N ILE A 75 -5.22 5.98 6.08
CA ILE A 75 -3.94 6.70 6.11
C ILE A 75 -2.79 5.69 5.96
N PHE A 76 -1.87 5.95 5.04
CA PHE A 76 -0.64 5.19 4.88
C PHE A 76 0.51 5.82 5.67
N GLY A 77 0.61 5.47 6.95
CA GLY A 77 1.62 6.01 7.85
C GLY A 77 1.07 6.35 9.22
N SER A 78 1.68 7.35 9.87
CA SER A 78 1.23 7.84 11.17
C SER A 78 0.17 8.93 10.99
N ASP A 79 -0.95 8.78 11.69
CA ASP A 79 -2.01 9.78 11.77
C ASP A 79 -1.72 10.90 12.78
N ALA A 80 -0.65 10.76 13.57
CA ALA A 80 -0.31 11.71 14.66
C ALA A 80 -0.07 13.16 14.19
N GLU A 81 0.30 13.35 12.93
CA GLU A 81 0.58 14.65 12.34
C GLU A 81 -0.61 15.24 11.56
N ILE A 82 -1.71 14.51 11.46
CA ILE A 82 -2.91 14.94 10.76
C ILE A 82 -3.92 15.48 11.78
N LYS A 83 -4.51 16.62 11.49
CA LYS A 83 -5.45 17.32 12.37
C LYS A 83 -6.75 17.63 11.64
N GLU A 84 -7.81 17.83 12.44
CA GLU A 84 -9.05 18.38 11.95
C GLU A 84 -8.82 19.76 11.31
N GLY A 85 -9.39 20.00 10.15
CA GLY A 85 -9.19 21.20 9.36
C GLY A 85 -8.03 21.13 8.35
N ASP A 86 -7.19 20.09 8.39
CA ASP A 86 -6.12 19.92 7.41
C ASP A 86 -6.67 19.71 5.99
N VAL A 87 -5.92 20.22 5.03
CA VAL A 87 -6.26 20.15 3.62
C VAL A 87 -5.79 18.82 3.03
N VAL A 88 -6.66 18.20 2.24
CA VAL A 88 -6.37 16.95 1.53
C VAL A 88 -6.62 17.16 0.04
N LYS A 89 -5.67 16.71 -0.79
CA LYS A 89 -5.75 16.82 -2.26
C LYS A 89 -5.97 15.46 -2.90
N ARG A 90 -6.79 15.43 -3.94
CA ARG A 90 -6.86 14.28 -4.85
C ARG A 90 -5.57 14.17 -5.65
N THR A 91 -5.17 12.94 -5.93
CA THR A 91 -4.08 12.67 -6.88
C THR A 91 -4.58 12.29 -8.27
N GLY A 92 -5.85 11.93 -8.40
CA GLY A 92 -6.44 11.44 -9.65
C GLY A 92 -5.95 10.05 -10.07
N THR A 93 -5.20 9.36 -9.20
CA THR A 93 -4.62 8.05 -9.50
C THR A 93 -5.11 7.00 -8.50
N ILE A 94 -5.49 5.84 -8.99
CA ILE A 94 -5.79 4.68 -8.14
C ILE A 94 -4.47 4.19 -7.53
N VAL A 95 -4.52 3.75 -6.26
CA VAL A 95 -3.34 3.27 -5.53
C VAL A 95 -2.58 2.23 -6.33
N ASP A 96 -1.33 2.53 -6.63
CA ASP A 96 -0.42 1.67 -7.35
C ASP A 96 0.96 1.62 -6.66
N VAL A 97 1.73 0.60 -7.00
CA VAL A 97 3.06 0.36 -6.44
C VAL A 97 4.08 0.08 -7.55
N PRO A 98 5.35 0.40 -7.32
CA PRO A 98 6.41 0.01 -8.24
C PRO A 98 6.51 -1.51 -8.31
N ILE A 99 6.76 -2.04 -9.50
CA ILE A 99 6.97 -3.47 -9.75
C ILE A 99 8.26 -3.68 -10.54
N GLY A 100 8.78 -4.89 -10.49
CA GLY A 100 9.95 -5.28 -11.28
C GLY A 100 11.00 -6.05 -10.47
N LYS A 101 12.02 -6.54 -11.18
CA LYS A 101 13.14 -7.26 -10.58
C LYS A 101 14.02 -6.35 -9.71
N GLU A 102 13.92 -5.05 -9.87
CA GLU A 102 14.62 -4.03 -9.08
C GLU A 102 14.20 -4.01 -7.61
N LEU A 103 13.08 -4.67 -7.29
CA LEU A 103 12.61 -4.88 -5.92
C LEU A 103 13.31 -6.05 -5.22
N LEU A 104 14.02 -6.91 -5.95
CA LEU A 104 14.74 -8.03 -5.36
C LEU A 104 15.87 -7.53 -4.46
N GLY A 105 15.98 -8.10 -3.25
CA GLY A 105 16.95 -7.69 -2.24
C GLY A 105 16.66 -6.32 -1.61
N ARG A 106 15.45 -5.79 -1.78
CA ARG A 106 15.01 -4.52 -1.21
C ARG A 106 13.96 -4.74 -0.11
N VAL A 107 13.90 -3.78 0.81
CA VAL A 107 12.85 -3.69 1.83
C VAL A 107 12.04 -2.44 1.55
N VAL A 108 10.73 -2.62 1.41
CA VAL A 108 9.80 -1.55 1.03
C VAL A 108 8.62 -1.51 1.98
N ASP A 109 7.98 -0.36 2.06
CA ASP A 109 6.69 -0.19 2.73
C ASP A 109 5.52 -0.68 1.86
N GLY A 110 4.28 -0.50 2.33
CA GLY A 110 3.07 -0.90 1.61
C GLY A 110 2.81 -0.15 0.30
N LEU A 111 3.44 0.99 0.09
CA LEU A 111 3.39 1.78 -1.15
C LEU A 111 4.58 1.52 -2.07
N GLY A 112 5.50 0.64 -1.65
CA GLY A 112 6.71 0.33 -2.41
C GLY A 112 7.84 1.34 -2.22
N ASN A 113 7.75 2.25 -1.24
CA ASN A 113 8.85 3.14 -0.92
C ASN A 113 9.96 2.37 -0.20
N PRO A 114 11.23 2.55 -0.59
CA PRO A 114 12.33 1.84 0.04
C PRO A 114 12.58 2.35 1.46
N ILE A 115 12.67 1.41 2.41
CA ILE A 115 12.96 1.69 3.83
C ILE A 115 14.27 1.05 4.29
N ASP A 116 15.06 0.51 3.37
CA ASP A 116 16.31 -0.21 3.61
C ASP A 116 17.59 0.66 3.57
N GLY A 117 17.42 1.97 3.34
CA GLY A 117 18.55 2.90 3.23
C GLY A 117 19.40 2.75 1.95
N LYS A 118 19.00 1.89 1.00
CA LYS A 118 19.76 1.64 -0.24
C LYS A 118 19.39 2.59 -1.39
N GLY A 119 18.67 3.68 -1.08
CA GLY A 119 18.26 4.68 -2.07
C GLY A 119 17.01 4.26 -2.88
N PRO A 120 16.58 5.10 -3.83
CA PRO A 120 15.35 4.90 -4.60
C PRO A 120 15.41 3.66 -5.48
N ILE A 121 14.25 3.06 -5.74
CA ILE A 121 14.09 1.92 -6.66
C ILE A 121 14.00 2.47 -8.07
N LYS A 122 14.89 1.99 -8.94
CA LYS A 122 14.98 2.44 -10.34
C LYS A 122 14.07 1.63 -11.26
N THR A 123 12.78 1.71 -11.03
CA THR A 123 11.78 1.11 -11.94
C THR A 123 10.82 2.18 -12.45
N THR A 124 10.39 2.05 -13.68
CA THR A 124 9.35 2.87 -14.31
C THR A 124 8.00 2.12 -14.36
N GLN A 125 8.02 0.84 -14.05
CA GLN A 125 6.82 0.00 -14.10
C GLN A 125 6.05 0.10 -12.79
N ARG A 126 4.74 0.31 -12.88
CA ARG A 126 3.83 0.35 -11.74
C ARG A 126 2.63 -0.56 -11.99
N SER A 127 2.03 -1.08 -10.93
CA SER A 127 0.82 -1.88 -11.00
C SER A 127 -0.14 -1.48 -9.90
N ARG A 128 -1.43 -1.54 -10.18
CA ARG A 128 -2.47 -1.31 -9.17
C ARG A 128 -2.34 -2.33 -8.05
N VAL A 129 -2.57 -1.88 -6.82
CA VAL A 129 -2.52 -2.73 -5.63
C VAL A 129 -3.70 -3.71 -5.63
N GLU A 130 -4.90 -3.22 -5.92
CA GLU A 130 -6.10 -4.04 -5.99
C GLU A 130 -6.26 -4.64 -7.38
N VAL A 131 -5.90 -5.91 -7.51
CA VAL A 131 -6.09 -6.72 -8.72
C VAL A 131 -6.91 -7.95 -8.37
N LYS A 132 -7.99 -8.19 -9.13
CA LYS A 132 -8.80 -9.40 -8.96
C LYS A 132 -7.95 -10.64 -9.26
N ALA A 133 -7.85 -11.53 -8.28
CA ALA A 133 -7.15 -12.80 -8.46
C ALA A 133 -7.81 -13.65 -9.56
N PRO A 134 -7.02 -14.42 -10.34
CA PRO A 134 -7.56 -15.34 -11.33
C PRO A 134 -8.46 -16.40 -10.68
N GLY A 135 -9.59 -16.69 -11.30
CA GLY A 135 -10.53 -17.74 -10.87
C GLY A 135 -9.96 -19.15 -11.03
N ILE A 136 -10.80 -20.16 -10.81
CA ILE A 136 -10.39 -21.57 -10.87
C ILE A 136 -9.96 -21.99 -12.29
N ILE A 137 -10.69 -21.55 -13.32
CA ILE A 137 -10.46 -21.97 -14.71
C ILE A 137 -9.05 -21.64 -15.22
N PRO A 138 -8.53 -20.39 -15.06
CA PRO A 138 -7.19 -20.06 -15.55
C PRO A 138 -6.06 -20.57 -14.65
N ARG A 139 -6.36 -21.17 -13.49
CA ARG A 139 -5.33 -21.68 -12.58
C ARG A 139 -4.90 -23.08 -12.96
N LYS A 140 -3.59 -23.31 -13.05
CA LYS A 140 -3.02 -24.64 -13.17
C LYS A 140 -3.03 -25.34 -11.81
N SER A 141 -3.35 -26.64 -11.78
CA SER A 141 -3.26 -27.45 -10.57
C SER A 141 -1.83 -27.52 -10.04
N VAL A 142 -1.66 -27.54 -8.72
CA VAL A 142 -0.37 -27.72 -8.06
C VAL A 142 0.19 -29.09 -8.46
N HIS A 143 1.43 -29.13 -8.99
CA HIS A 143 2.06 -30.36 -9.49
C HIS A 143 3.59 -30.37 -9.31
N GLU A 144 4.20 -29.25 -8.93
CA GLU A 144 5.64 -29.12 -8.68
C GLU A 144 5.90 -28.88 -7.19
N PRO A 145 6.77 -29.66 -6.52
CA PRO A 145 7.11 -29.44 -5.13
C PRO A 145 8.00 -28.21 -4.92
N VAL A 146 7.81 -27.53 -3.81
CA VAL A 146 8.75 -26.55 -3.28
C VAL A 146 9.79 -27.30 -2.45
N GLN A 147 11.07 -27.13 -2.76
CA GLN A 147 12.17 -27.65 -1.94
C GLN A 147 12.37 -26.77 -0.74
N THR A 148 11.76 -27.12 0.40
CA THR A 148 11.88 -26.32 1.63
C THR A 148 13.23 -26.47 2.32
N GLY A 149 13.92 -27.59 2.07
CA GLY A 149 15.15 -27.98 2.75
C GLY A 149 14.91 -28.60 4.13
N LEU A 150 13.65 -28.67 4.57
CA LEU A 150 13.24 -29.32 5.81
C LEU A 150 12.86 -30.76 5.51
N LYS A 151 13.74 -31.72 5.84
CA LYS A 151 13.57 -33.14 5.48
C LYS A 151 12.22 -33.72 5.84
N ALA A 152 11.67 -33.35 6.99
CA ALA A 152 10.38 -33.84 7.45
C ALA A 152 9.22 -33.35 6.54
N LEU A 153 9.25 -32.09 6.11
CA LEU A 153 8.26 -31.53 5.21
C LEU A 153 8.42 -32.09 3.80
N ASP A 154 9.63 -32.05 3.26
CA ASP A 154 9.88 -32.46 1.88
C ASP A 154 9.62 -33.95 1.65
N ALA A 155 9.80 -34.80 2.67
CA ALA A 155 9.62 -36.24 2.58
C ALA A 155 8.22 -36.72 2.94
N LEU A 156 7.53 -36.11 3.90
CA LEU A 156 6.28 -36.61 4.45
C LEU A 156 5.06 -35.78 4.07
N VAL A 157 5.23 -34.46 3.95
CA VAL A 157 4.12 -33.51 3.66
C VAL A 157 4.64 -32.45 2.67
N PRO A 158 4.99 -32.83 1.45
CA PRO A 158 5.57 -31.90 0.49
C PRO A 158 4.61 -30.76 0.15
N VAL A 159 5.13 -29.54 0.16
CA VAL A 159 4.41 -28.33 -0.23
C VAL A 159 4.64 -28.07 -1.71
N GLY A 160 3.60 -27.74 -2.44
CA GLY A 160 3.70 -27.49 -3.87
C GLY A 160 3.83 -26.00 -4.23
N ARG A 161 4.43 -25.70 -5.37
CA ARG A 161 4.49 -24.35 -5.93
C ARG A 161 3.07 -23.86 -6.24
N GLY A 162 2.70 -22.69 -5.69
CA GLY A 162 1.35 -22.13 -5.80
C GLY A 162 0.35 -22.65 -4.77
N GLN A 163 0.76 -23.55 -3.88
CA GLN A 163 -0.06 -24.00 -2.76
C GLN A 163 -0.21 -22.89 -1.72
N ARG A 164 -1.39 -22.84 -1.09
CA ARG A 164 -1.65 -22.01 0.08
C ARG A 164 -1.51 -22.87 1.32
N GLU A 165 -0.55 -22.54 2.17
CA GLU A 165 -0.23 -23.30 3.38
C GLU A 165 -0.35 -22.42 4.62
N LEU A 166 -0.85 -22.98 5.72
CA LEU A 166 -0.97 -22.30 7.01
C LEU A 166 0.10 -22.83 7.97
N ILE A 167 0.97 -21.94 8.45
CA ILE A 167 1.94 -22.23 9.51
C ILE A 167 1.41 -21.61 10.81
N ILE A 168 0.86 -22.44 11.70
CA ILE A 168 0.25 -22.03 12.96
C ILE A 168 0.95 -22.66 14.16
N GLY A 169 0.98 -21.96 15.30
CA GLY A 169 1.55 -22.44 16.56
C GLY A 169 1.72 -21.29 17.55
N ASP A 170 2.08 -21.61 18.78
CA ASP A 170 2.35 -20.64 19.85
C ASP A 170 3.58 -19.76 19.58
N ARG A 171 3.84 -18.84 20.50
CA ARG A 171 5.05 -17.99 20.42
C ARG A 171 6.30 -18.86 20.48
N GLN A 172 7.31 -18.51 19.67
CA GLN A 172 8.63 -19.16 19.65
C GLN A 172 8.64 -20.64 19.23
N THR A 173 7.62 -21.13 18.56
CA THR A 173 7.52 -22.51 18.05
C THR A 173 8.22 -22.72 16.70
N GLY A 174 8.95 -21.74 16.18
CA GLY A 174 9.70 -21.87 14.94
C GLY A 174 8.92 -21.55 13.65
N LYS A 175 7.71 -20.96 13.72
CA LYS A 175 6.90 -20.63 12.54
C LYS A 175 7.67 -19.82 11.49
N THR A 176 8.34 -18.75 11.94
CA THR A 176 9.14 -17.89 11.05
C THR A 176 10.39 -18.64 10.55
N ALA A 177 10.99 -19.49 11.37
CA ALA A 177 12.15 -20.28 10.99
C ALA A 177 11.84 -21.19 9.79
N VAL A 178 10.68 -21.85 9.78
CA VAL A 178 10.23 -22.68 8.63
C VAL A 178 10.21 -21.87 7.34
N ALA A 179 9.67 -20.66 7.38
CA ALA A 179 9.61 -19.79 6.20
C ALA A 179 10.99 -19.30 5.77
N ILE A 180 11.83 -18.87 6.71
CA ILE A 180 13.16 -18.34 6.42
C ILE A 180 14.10 -19.45 5.91
N ASP A 181 14.08 -20.63 6.53
CA ASP A 181 14.87 -21.78 6.06
C ASP A 181 14.47 -22.17 4.63
N THR A 182 13.16 -22.12 4.32
CA THR A 182 12.69 -22.33 2.96
C THR A 182 13.25 -21.29 1.99
N PHE A 183 13.30 -20.01 2.36
CA PHE A 183 13.88 -18.94 1.55
C PHE A 183 15.38 -19.16 1.30
N ILE A 184 16.12 -19.47 2.37
CA ILE A 184 17.57 -19.74 2.28
C ILE A 184 17.84 -20.93 1.36
N ASN A 185 17.03 -21.99 1.43
CA ASN A 185 17.18 -23.17 0.60
C ASN A 185 16.98 -22.89 -0.90
N GLN A 186 16.21 -21.85 -1.26
CA GLN A 186 16.03 -21.46 -2.65
C GLN A 186 17.31 -20.95 -3.32
N LYS A 187 18.34 -20.58 -2.55
CA LYS A 187 19.64 -20.17 -3.10
C LYS A 187 20.21 -21.23 -4.05
N THR A 188 20.10 -22.49 -3.69
CA THR A 188 20.57 -23.61 -4.52
C THR A 188 19.72 -23.76 -5.76
N VAL A 189 18.41 -23.68 -5.63
CA VAL A 189 17.46 -23.78 -6.76
C VAL A 189 17.65 -22.61 -7.73
N ASN A 190 17.90 -21.42 -7.22
CA ASN A 190 18.04 -20.20 -8.00
C ASN A 190 19.45 -20.02 -8.60
N ALA A 191 20.41 -20.87 -8.27
CA ALA A 191 21.78 -20.78 -8.80
C ALA A 191 21.91 -21.19 -10.28
N GLY A 192 20.90 -21.87 -10.84
CA GLY A 192 20.88 -22.25 -12.25
C GLY A 192 20.53 -21.08 -13.17
N ASP A 193 20.87 -21.25 -14.46
CA ASP A 193 20.61 -20.22 -15.49
C ASP A 193 19.15 -20.21 -15.99
N ASP A 194 18.40 -21.25 -15.71
CA ASP A 194 17.00 -21.39 -16.14
C ASP A 194 16.06 -20.53 -15.29
N GLU A 195 15.71 -19.38 -15.82
CA GLU A 195 14.82 -18.40 -15.15
C GLU A 195 13.44 -18.97 -14.81
N SER A 196 12.95 -19.93 -15.61
CA SER A 196 11.62 -20.54 -15.41
C SER A 196 11.54 -21.41 -14.16
N LYS A 197 12.67 -21.88 -13.67
CA LYS A 197 12.79 -22.72 -12.46
C LYS A 197 13.03 -21.94 -11.19
N LYS A 198 13.43 -20.68 -11.32
CA LYS A 198 13.71 -19.83 -10.15
C LYS A 198 12.46 -19.58 -9.32
N LEU A 199 12.63 -19.52 -8.01
CA LEU A 199 11.58 -19.20 -7.06
C LEU A 199 11.95 -17.91 -6.33
N TYR A 200 11.23 -16.83 -6.62
CA TYR A 200 11.38 -15.57 -5.93
C TYR A 200 10.59 -15.58 -4.63
N CYS A 201 11.25 -15.23 -3.53
CA CYS A 201 10.66 -15.23 -2.20
C CYS A 201 10.31 -13.81 -1.77
N ILE A 202 9.10 -13.64 -1.26
CA ILE A 202 8.60 -12.36 -0.74
C ILE A 202 8.14 -12.58 0.69
N TYR A 203 8.71 -11.83 1.63
CA TYR A 203 8.29 -11.82 3.02
C TYR A 203 7.45 -10.58 3.33
N VAL A 204 6.23 -10.79 3.78
CA VAL A 204 5.32 -9.69 4.15
C VAL A 204 5.20 -9.65 5.67
N ALA A 205 5.76 -8.60 6.29
CA ALA A 205 5.73 -8.40 7.73
C ALA A 205 4.53 -7.53 8.11
N ILE A 206 3.54 -8.11 8.81
CA ILE A 206 2.35 -7.40 9.28
C ILE A 206 2.31 -7.44 10.81
N GLY A 207 2.25 -6.27 11.46
CA GLY A 207 2.14 -6.15 12.93
C GLY A 207 3.37 -6.68 13.69
N GLN A 208 4.53 -6.81 13.05
CA GLN A 208 5.76 -7.27 13.67
C GLN A 208 6.61 -6.11 14.22
N LYS A 209 7.38 -6.40 15.27
CA LYS A 209 8.34 -5.41 15.81
C LYS A 209 9.45 -5.14 14.78
N ARG A 210 9.87 -3.88 14.69
CA ARG A 210 10.97 -3.47 13.79
C ARG A 210 12.26 -4.25 14.03
N SER A 211 12.59 -4.57 15.30
CA SER A 211 13.75 -5.40 15.65
C SER A 211 13.65 -6.82 15.08
N THR A 212 12.46 -7.41 15.04
CA THR A 212 12.26 -8.73 14.45
C THR A 212 12.44 -8.69 12.94
N VAL A 213 11.89 -7.66 12.27
CA VAL A 213 12.07 -7.47 10.83
C VAL A 213 13.55 -7.26 10.49
N ALA A 214 14.27 -6.44 11.28
CA ALA A 214 15.71 -6.21 11.08
C ALA A 214 16.58 -7.47 11.24
N GLN A 215 16.14 -8.47 12.01
CA GLN A 215 16.84 -9.75 12.14
C GLN A 215 16.58 -10.67 10.93
N ILE A 216 15.49 -10.48 10.21
CA ILE A 216 15.13 -11.26 9.03
C ILE A 216 15.85 -10.73 7.78
N VAL A 217 16.04 -9.41 7.71
CA VAL A 217 16.74 -8.70 6.63
C VAL A 217 18.25 -8.91 6.73
#